data_583c28cba442a6e248398a44367f376c
#
_entry.id   583c28cba442a6e248398a44367f376c
#
_cell.length_a   1.000
_cell.length_b   1.000
_cell.length_c   1.000
_cell.angle_alpha   90.00
_cell.angle_beta   90.00
_cell.angle_gamma   90.00
#
_symmetry.space_group_name_H-M   'P 1'
#
loop_
_entity.id
_entity.type
_entity.pdbx_description
1 polymer ?
#
loop_
_entity_poly.entity_id
_entity_poly.type
_entity_poly.pdbx_seq_one_letter_code
_entity_poly.pdbx_strand_id
1 'polypeptide(L)'
;MLKKEAERITGGLSAPGKMPEGSYNLPAAACQTGAKLREIPGTPCYKCYAFKGRYNFPNVKDALQRRLASLTHPQWVEAMTTLVKKKKHFRWHDSGDIQSVKHLINIFEVCKNTPATRHWLPTREAKFLKFIDPDIIPANLIIRLTGHMVDGKNATWWPWTSSVSTKTKTCPAKDQGNRCLDCRSCWNKKVKNVTYPKH
;
A
#
# COMPACT_ATOMS: atom_id res chain seq x y z
N MET A 1 19.74 -14.09 4.37
CA MET A 1 19.02 -14.09 5.67
C MET A 1 17.97 -15.21 5.70
N LEU A 2 17.77 -15.87 6.84
CA LEU A 2 16.70 -16.86 7.05
C LEU A 2 15.33 -16.18 7.18
N LYS A 3 14.25 -16.86 6.74
CA LYS A 3 12.88 -16.31 6.78
C LYS A 3 12.47 -15.90 8.21
N LYS A 4 12.71 -16.75 9.22
CA LYS A 4 12.37 -16.49 10.63
C LYS A 4 13.05 -15.21 11.15
N GLU A 5 14.30 -14.99 10.76
CA GLU A 5 15.05 -13.77 11.10
C GLU A 5 14.47 -12.54 10.40
N ALA A 6 14.17 -12.65 9.10
CA ALA A 6 13.52 -11.58 8.35
C ALA A 6 12.16 -11.19 8.95
N GLU A 7 11.36 -12.16 9.40
CA GLU A 7 10.09 -11.92 10.11
C GLU A 7 10.31 -11.19 11.44
N ARG A 8 11.35 -11.55 12.20
CA ARG A 8 11.71 -10.87 13.46
C ARG A 8 12.11 -9.41 13.22
N ILE A 9 12.94 -9.15 12.20
CA ILE A 9 13.41 -7.81 11.86
C ILE A 9 12.25 -6.92 11.39
N THR A 10 11.37 -7.42 10.52
CA THR A 10 10.35 -6.61 9.85
C THR A 10 9.01 -6.58 10.58
N GLY A 11 8.77 -7.43 11.56
CA GLY A 11 7.45 -7.69 12.14
C GLY A 11 6.55 -8.56 11.24
N GLY A 12 7.12 -9.20 10.20
CA GLY A 12 6.45 -10.14 9.32
C GLY A 12 5.49 -9.51 8.30
N LEU A 13 4.90 -10.32 7.45
CA LEU A 13 3.92 -9.90 6.45
C LEU A 13 2.48 -10.10 6.94
N SER A 14 1.54 -9.37 6.35
CA SER A 14 0.10 -9.62 6.49
C SER A 14 -0.42 -10.49 5.36
N ALA A 15 -1.46 -11.28 5.64
CA ALA A 15 -2.15 -12.11 4.67
C ALA A 15 -3.62 -11.69 4.54
N PRO A 16 -3.93 -10.55 3.90
CA PRO A 16 -5.29 -10.11 3.70
C PRO A 16 -6.02 -11.03 2.72
N GLY A 17 -7.22 -11.51 3.08
CA GLY A 17 -7.98 -12.46 2.27
C GLY A 17 -8.48 -11.91 0.93
N LYS A 18 -8.45 -10.58 0.73
CA LYS A 18 -8.89 -9.93 -0.51
C LYS A 18 -7.88 -10.08 -1.65
N MET A 19 -6.59 -10.06 -1.33
CA MET A 19 -5.51 -9.93 -2.30
C MET A 19 -4.64 -11.18 -2.35
N PRO A 20 -4.02 -11.47 -3.51
CA PRO A 20 -3.06 -12.57 -3.58
C PRO A 20 -1.78 -12.22 -2.80
N GLU A 21 -1.16 -13.22 -2.22
CA GLU A 21 0.23 -13.31 -1.78
C GLU A 21 0.68 -12.34 -0.65
N GLY A 22 -0.23 -11.55 -0.09
CA GLY A 22 0.04 -10.77 1.10
C GLY A 22 0.41 -9.30 0.89
N SER A 23 0.68 -8.64 2.01
CA SER A 23 0.99 -7.21 2.07
C SER A 23 1.89 -6.89 3.27
N TYR A 24 2.46 -5.68 3.27
CA TYR A 24 3.15 -5.11 4.41
C TYR A 24 2.40 -3.88 4.90
N ASN A 25 1.79 -3.96 6.07
CA ASN A 25 0.86 -2.96 6.58
C ASN A 25 1.43 -2.24 7.79
N LEU A 26 1.07 -0.96 7.91
CA LEU A 26 1.41 -0.09 9.02
C LEU A 26 0.13 0.35 9.74
N PRO A 27 0.24 0.86 10.98
CA PRO A 27 -0.93 1.38 11.68
C PRO A 27 -1.50 2.60 10.95
N ALA A 28 -2.81 2.63 10.74
CA ALA A 28 -3.48 3.77 10.10
C ALA A 28 -3.35 5.08 10.89
N ALA A 29 -3.11 4.97 12.19
CA ALA A 29 -2.82 6.12 13.05
C ALA A 29 -1.52 6.85 12.66
N ALA A 30 -0.57 6.16 12.00
CA ALA A 30 0.68 6.74 11.53
C ALA A 30 0.56 7.42 10.14
N CYS A 31 -0.59 7.34 9.45
CA CYS A 31 -0.79 8.08 8.20
C CYS A 31 -0.69 9.59 8.46
N GLN A 32 0.10 10.31 7.67
CA GLN A 32 0.27 11.76 7.84
C GLN A 32 -0.83 12.54 7.11
N THR A 33 -0.99 12.32 5.81
CA THR A 33 -2.09 12.90 5.01
C THR A 33 -3.43 12.30 5.41
N GLY A 34 -3.49 10.97 5.57
CA GLY A 34 -4.71 10.27 5.97
C GLY A 34 -5.25 10.68 7.33
N ALA A 35 -4.38 11.07 8.29
CA ALA A 35 -4.80 11.59 9.59
C ALA A 35 -5.60 12.89 9.45
N LYS A 36 -5.14 13.82 8.61
CA LYS A 36 -5.83 15.09 8.32
C LYS A 36 -7.15 14.84 7.58
N LEU A 37 -7.14 13.99 6.56
CA LEU A 37 -8.33 13.66 5.77
C LEU A 37 -9.40 12.90 6.57
N ARG A 38 -9.04 12.28 7.67
CA ARG A 38 -9.98 11.54 8.53
C ARG A 38 -11.03 12.45 9.19
N GLU A 39 -10.69 13.69 9.41
CA GLU A 39 -11.57 14.70 9.99
C GLU A 39 -12.47 15.40 8.95
N ILE A 40 -12.25 15.13 7.66
CA ILE A 40 -12.95 15.80 6.55
C ILE A 40 -14.00 14.86 5.94
N PRO A 41 -15.31 15.13 6.10
CA PRO A 41 -16.36 14.38 5.43
C PRO A 41 -16.18 14.38 3.90
N GLY A 42 -16.55 13.29 3.25
CA GLY A 42 -16.42 13.15 1.80
C GLY A 42 -15.04 12.66 1.33
N THR A 43 -14.07 12.50 2.24
CA THR A 43 -12.80 11.87 1.91
C THR A 43 -12.87 10.34 2.07
N PRO A 44 -12.05 9.56 1.35
CA PRO A 44 -11.95 8.12 1.57
C PRO A 44 -11.38 7.72 2.94
N CYS A 45 -10.71 8.66 3.63
CA CYS A 45 -10.17 8.45 4.98
C CYS A 45 -11.19 8.75 6.08
N TYR A 46 -12.26 9.49 5.77
CA TYR A 46 -13.33 9.73 6.73
C TYR A 46 -13.98 8.40 7.12
N LYS A 47 -14.04 8.10 8.42
CA LYS A 47 -14.48 6.80 8.94
C LYS A 47 -13.67 5.60 8.40
N CYS A 48 -12.36 5.78 8.26
CA CYS A 48 -11.44 4.81 7.70
C CYS A 48 -11.65 3.39 8.27
N TYR A 49 -11.73 2.40 7.38
CA TYR A 49 -11.95 0.99 7.74
C TYR A 49 -10.83 0.40 8.62
N ALA A 50 -9.61 0.94 8.51
CA ALA A 50 -8.46 0.46 9.29
C ALA A 50 -8.51 0.86 10.78
N PHE A 51 -9.60 1.49 11.23
CA PHE A 51 -9.93 1.69 12.63
C PHE A 51 -11.11 0.83 13.10
N LYS A 52 -11.53 -0.15 12.29
CA LYS A 52 -12.70 -1.00 12.54
C LYS A 52 -12.37 -2.48 12.42
N GLY A 53 -13.28 -3.31 12.91
CA GLY A 53 -13.22 -4.76 12.75
C GLY A 53 -11.89 -5.35 13.23
N ARG A 54 -11.30 -6.22 12.42
CA ARG A 54 -10.07 -6.96 12.76
C ARG A 54 -8.86 -6.09 13.05
N TYR A 55 -8.81 -4.83 12.56
CA TYR A 55 -7.73 -3.90 12.90
C TYR A 55 -7.70 -3.49 14.38
N ASN A 56 -8.79 -3.71 15.10
CA ASN A 56 -8.88 -3.46 16.53
C ASN A 56 -8.41 -4.62 17.42
N PHE A 57 -8.15 -5.78 16.84
CA PHE A 57 -7.64 -6.92 17.61
C PHE A 57 -6.24 -6.62 18.13
N PRO A 58 -5.94 -6.93 19.44
CA PRO A 58 -4.65 -6.61 20.04
C PRO A 58 -3.45 -7.14 19.25
N ASN A 59 -3.49 -8.40 18.84
CA ASN A 59 -2.42 -9.04 18.07
C ASN A 59 -2.18 -8.36 16.69
N VAL A 60 -3.23 -7.80 16.06
CA VAL A 60 -3.11 -7.05 14.81
C VAL A 60 -2.49 -5.69 15.08
N LYS A 61 -2.94 -4.97 16.11
CA LYS A 61 -2.35 -3.68 16.52
C LYS A 61 -0.87 -3.84 16.84
N ASP A 62 -0.51 -4.84 17.62
CA ASP A 62 0.88 -5.13 18.00
C ASP A 62 1.74 -5.44 16.76
N ALA A 63 1.22 -6.24 15.83
CA ALA A 63 1.93 -6.54 14.58
C ALA A 63 2.15 -5.29 13.72
N LEU A 64 1.17 -4.39 13.63
CA LEU A 64 1.29 -3.13 12.91
C LEU A 64 2.31 -2.19 13.58
N GLN A 65 2.34 -2.11 14.90
CA GLN A 65 3.32 -1.31 15.64
C GLN A 65 4.75 -1.85 15.48
N ARG A 66 4.95 -3.18 15.58
CA ARG A 66 6.26 -3.79 15.33
C ARG A 66 6.77 -3.45 13.93
N ARG A 67 5.90 -3.49 12.90
CA ARG A 67 6.27 -3.11 11.52
C ARG A 67 6.64 -1.64 11.41
N LEU A 68 5.90 -0.74 12.05
CA LEU A 68 6.23 0.68 12.07
C LEU A 68 7.60 0.92 12.71
N ALA A 69 7.85 0.35 13.86
CA ALA A 69 9.13 0.46 14.57
C ALA A 69 10.31 -0.11 13.76
N SER A 70 10.06 -1.16 12.97
CA SER A 70 11.10 -1.82 12.18
C SER A 70 11.60 -1.02 10.97
N LEU A 71 10.90 0.02 10.51
CA LEU A 71 11.25 0.77 9.29
C LEU A 71 12.64 1.40 9.33
N THR A 72 13.18 1.65 10.52
CA THR A 72 14.51 2.21 10.76
C THR A 72 15.60 1.15 10.96
N HIS A 73 15.23 -0.13 10.98
CA HIS A 73 16.20 -1.19 11.18
C HIS A 73 17.18 -1.28 10.00
N PRO A 74 18.49 -1.32 10.19
CA PRO A 74 19.47 -1.26 9.11
C PRO A 74 19.36 -2.41 8.10
N GLN A 75 18.92 -3.58 8.53
CA GLN A 75 18.71 -4.75 7.67
C GLN A 75 17.27 -4.88 7.14
N TRP A 76 16.43 -3.84 7.26
CA TRP A 76 15.03 -3.92 6.85
C TRP A 76 14.87 -4.26 5.36
N VAL A 77 15.69 -3.65 4.49
CA VAL A 77 15.66 -3.90 3.04
C VAL A 77 15.98 -5.36 2.73
N GLU A 78 17.06 -5.91 3.32
CA GLU A 78 17.45 -7.30 3.13
C GLU A 78 16.37 -8.27 3.62
N ALA A 79 15.81 -7.99 4.81
CA ALA A 79 14.76 -8.79 5.42
C ALA A 79 13.47 -8.77 4.59
N MET A 80 13.01 -7.60 4.13
CA MET A 80 11.85 -7.49 3.24
C MET A 80 12.09 -8.18 1.90
N THR A 81 13.27 -8.04 1.31
CA THR A 81 13.67 -8.78 0.09
C THR A 81 13.52 -10.29 0.29
N THR A 82 13.99 -10.81 1.43
CA THR A 82 13.88 -12.24 1.77
C THR A 82 12.43 -12.71 1.84
N LEU A 83 11.53 -11.89 2.40
CA LEU A 83 10.11 -12.23 2.56
C LEU A 83 9.31 -12.13 1.26
N VAL A 84 9.73 -11.27 0.33
CA VAL A 84 8.96 -10.93 -0.86
C VAL A 84 9.44 -11.65 -2.12
N LYS A 85 10.71 -12.03 -2.24
CA LYS A 85 11.34 -12.56 -3.47
C LYS A 85 10.65 -13.78 -4.12
N LYS A 86 9.85 -14.54 -3.38
CA LYS A 86 9.10 -15.71 -3.92
C LYS A 86 7.65 -15.38 -4.30
N LYS A 87 7.22 -14.12 -4.19
CA LYS A 87 5.86 -13.69 -4.49
C LYS A 87 5.75 -13.19 -5.93
N LYS A 88 4.66 -13.53 -6.62
CA LYS A 88 4.38 -12.98 -7.96
C LYS A 88 3.84 -11.55 -7.88
N HIS A 89 3.02 -11.26 -6.85
CA HIS A 89 2.40 -9.96 -6.62
C HIS A 89 2.53 -9.57 -5.16
N PHE A 90 2.84 -8.31 -4.90
CA PHE A 90 2.95 -7.79 -3.54
C PHE A 90 2.33 -6.41 -3.44
N ARG A 91 1.59 -6.16 -2.34
CA ARG A 91 1.01 -4.85 -2.04
C ARG A 91 1.73 -4.22 -0.86
N TRP A 92 2.09 -2.95 -1.02
CA TRP A 92 2.52 -2.10 0.07
C TRP A 92 1.29 -1.38 0.66
N HIS A 93 1.15 -1.42 1.98
CA HIS A 93 0.16 -0.65 2.76
C HIS A 93 -1.32 -0.92 2.38
N ASP A 94 -1.85 -2.03 2.85
CA ASP A 94 -3.30 -2.25 2.95
C ASP A 94 -3.91 -1.30 3.99
N SER A 95 -3.19 -1.04 5.09
CA SER A 95 -3.40 0.04 6.06
C SER A 95 -2.08 0.76 6.31
N GLY A 96 -2.16 1.99 6.81
CA GLY A 96 -1.02 2.88 6.90
C GLY A 96 -0.64 3.47 5.53
N ASP A 97 0.47 4.22 5.49
CA ASP A 97 1.00 4.84 4.27
C ASP A 97 2.51 5.06 4.39
N ILE A 98 3.16 5.58 3.35
CA ILE A 98 4.58 5.96 3.34
C ILE A 98 4.87 6.91 4.50
N GLN A 99 5.96 6.65 5.25
CA GLN A 99 6.31 7.42 6.43
C GLN A 99 7.35 8.52 6.17
N SER A 100 8.19 8.34 5.14
CA SER A 100 9.24 9.29 4.76
C SER A 100 9.75 8.99 3.35
N VAL A 101 10.53 9.92 2.78
CA VAL A 101 11.26 9.69 1.52
C VAL A 101 12.23 8.50 1.68
N LYS A 102 12.91 8.38 2.82
CA LYS A 102 13.80 7.24 3.10
C LYS A 102 13.05 5.91 3.07
N HIS A 103 11.85 5.85 3.65
CA HIS A 103 11.01 4.64 3.59
C HIS A 103 10.64 4.30 2.14
N LEU A 104 10.28 5.29 1.32
CA LEU A 104 9.97 5.10 -0.09
C LEU A 104 11.18 4.58 -0.88
N ILE A 105 12.36 5.13 -0.66
CA ILE A 105 13.61 4.67 -1.28
C ILE A 105 13.94 3.23 -0.85
N ASN A 106 13.76 2.90 0.42
CA ASN A 106 13.94 1.52 0.89
C ASN A 106 12.97 0.54 0.20
N ILE A 107 11.72 0.96 -0.06
CA ILE A 107 10.77 0.18 -0.88
C ILE A 107 11.32 -0.02 -2.31
N PHE A 108 11.90 1.02 -2.92
CA PHE A 108 12.53 0.90 -4.25
C PHE A 108 13.64 -0.14 -4.26
N GLU A 109 14.51 -0.14 -3.24
CA GLU A 109 15.59 -1.13 -3.14
C GLU A 109 15.04 -2.57 -3.00
N VAL A 110 13.98 -2.77 -2.21
CA VAL A 110 13.31 -4.08 -2.15
C VAL A 110 12.76 -4.48 -3.52
N CYS A 111 12.15 -3.55 -4.26
CA CYS A 111 11.62 -3.82 -5.60
C CYS A 111 12.74 -4.19 -6.59
N LYS A 112 13.86 -3.48 -6.59
CA LYS A 112 15.05 -3.79 -7.41
C LYS A 112 15.60 -5.19 -7.10
N ASN A 113 15.66 -5.55 -5.82
CA ASN A 113 16.15 -6.84 -5.34
C ASN A 113 15.15 -8.00 -5.58
N THR A 114 13.93 -7.72 -6.03
CA THR A 114 12.88 -8.71 -6.30
C THR A 114 12.27 -8.52 -7.69
N PRO A 115 13.06 -8.60 -8.77
CA PRO A 115 12.64 -8.23 -10.13
C PRO A 115 11.49 -9.10 -10.68
N ALA A 116 11.34 -10.34 -10.21
CA ALA A 116 10.24 -11.22 -10.58
C ALA A 116 8.91 -10.91 -9.88
N THR A 117 8.92 -10.08 -8.83
CA THR A 117 7.72 -9.68 -8.09
C THR A 117 7.15 -8.40 -8.68
N ARG A 118 5.85 -8.35 -8.93
CA ARG A 118 5.14 -7.12 -9.29
C ARG A 118 4.65 -6.43 -8.02
N HIS A 119 5.07 -5.20 -7.81
CA HIS A 119 4.74 -4.40 -6.63
C HIS A 119 3.68 -3.34 -6.93
N TRP A 120 2.77 -3.16 -5.99
CA TRP A 120 1.78 -2.10 -6.00
C TRP A 120 1.82 -1.33 -4.68
N LEU A 121 1.98 -0.01 -4.77
CA LEU A 121 2.01 0.92 -3.66
C LEU A 121 0.90 1.98 -3.84
N PRO A 122 -0.28 1.81 -3.19
CA PRO A 122 -1.25 2.90 -3.09
C PRO A 122 -0.79 3.90 -2.04
N THR A 123 -0.90 5.19 -2.32
CA THR A 123 -0.52 6.24 -1.37
C THR A 123 -1.39 7.48 -1.50
N ARG A 124 -1.52 8.24 -0.42
CA ARG A 124 -2.04 9.61 -0.38
C ARG A 124 -0.96 10.63 -0.02
N GLU A 125 0.25 10.18 0.25
CA GLU A 125 1.38 11.01 0.65
C GLU A 125 2.04 11.67 -0.57
N ALA A 126 1.26 12.47 -1.33
CA ALA A 126 1.70 13.19 -2.52
C ALA A 126 2.99 14.01 -2.29
N LYS A 127 3.18 14.52 -1.07
CA LYS A 127 4.36 15.32 -0.69
C LYS A 127 5.67 14.55 -0.88
N PHE A 128 5.68 13.24 -0.63
CA PHE A 128 6.90 12.44 -0.83
C PHE A 128 7.17 12.15 -2.31
N LEU A 129 6.11 12.07 -3.14
CA LEU A 129 6.26 11.83 -4.57
C LEU A 129 6.79 13.05 -5.34
N LYS A 130 6.58 14.27 -4.84
CA LYS A 130 7.08 15.50 -5.46
C LYS A 130 8.62 15.60 -5.50
N PHE A 131 9.31 14.84 -4.65
CA PHE A 131 10.77 14.78 -4.58
C PHE A 131 11.35 13.56 -5.30
N ILE A 132 10.51 12.78 -6.00
CA ILE A 132 10.92 11.56 -6.68
C ILE A 132 10.93 11.81 -8.18
N ASP A 133 12.08 11.63 -8.78
CA ASP A 133 12.18 11.49 -10.23
C ASP A 133 11.48 10.19 -10.66
N PRO A 134 10.47 10.26 -11.55
CA PRO A 134 9.77 9.07 -12.04
C PRO A 134 10.71 8.01 -12.64
N ASP A 135 11.85 8.40 -13.19
CA ASP A 135 12.79 7.50 -13.86
C ASP A 135 13.55 6.59 -12.88
N ILE A 136 13.64 6.97 -11.58
CA ILE A 136 14.24 6.10 -10.58
C ILE A 136 13.29 5.04 -10.03
N ILE A 137 12.00 5.10 -10.38
CA ILE A 137 10.99 4.13 -9.92
C ILE A 137 11.25 2.77 -10.58
N PRO A 138 11.44 1.70 -9.79
CA PRO A 138 11.68 0.37 -10.35
C PRO A 138 10.62 -0.07 -11.35
N ALA A 139 11.03 -0.70 -12.45
CA ALA A 139 10.14 -1.10 -13.53
C ALA A 139 8.99 -2.02 -13.06
N ASN A 140 9.24 -2.83 -12.02
CA ASN A 140 8.27 -3.75 -11.42
C ASN A 140 7.41 -3.13 -10.31
N LEU A 141 7.55 -1.82 -10.03
CA LEU A 141 6.74 -1.07 -9.07
C LEU A 141 5.74 -0.16 -9.79
N ILE A 142 4.50 -0.16 -9.33
CA ILE A 142 3.50 0.86 -9.65
C ILE A 142 3.07 1.59 -8.38
N ILE A 143 3.23 2.91 -8.38
CA ILE A 143 2.78 3.78 -7.29
C ILE A 143 1.49 4.47 -7.76
N ARG A 144 0.38 4.20 -7.06
CA ARG A 144 -0.91 4.83 -7.36
C ARG A 144 -1.22 5.93 -6.37
N LEU A 145 -1.17 7.17 -6.84
CA LEU A 145 -1.59 8.31 -6.04
C LEU A 145 -3.13 8.32 -5.96
N THR A 146 -3.65 8.18 -4.75
CA THR A 146 -5.09 8.09 -4.51
C THR A 146 -5.70 9.48 -4.32
N GLY A 147 -6.80 9.76 -5.03
CA GLY A 147 -7.56 11.00 -4.88
C GLY A 147 -8.02 11.24 -3.44
N HIS A 148 -8.03 12.50 -3.02
CA HIS A 148 -8.35 12.89 -1.63
C HIS A 148 -9.86 12.92 -1.36
N MET A 149 -10.69 13.12 -2.39
CA MET A 149 -12.15 13.18 -2.25
C MET A 149 -12.83 11.99 -2.93
N VAL A 150 -13.90 11.52 -2.34
CA VAL A 150 -14.85 10.59 -3.00
C VAL A 150 -15.50 11.36 -4.16
N ASP A 151 -15.59 10.72 -5.34
CA ASP A 151 -16.07 11.33 -6.58
C ASP A 151 -15.27 12.57 -7.04
N GLY A 152 -14.09 12.81 -6.44
CA GLY A 152 -13.22 13.93 -6.77
C GLY A 152 -12.28 13.64 -7.94
N LYS A 153 -11.63 14.72 -8.43
CA LYS A 153 -10.62 14.64 -9.50
C LYS A 153 -9.34 13.98 -9.00
N ASN A 154 -8.70 13.24 -9.89
CA ASN A 154 -7.35 12.69 -9.64
C ASN A 154 -6.27 13.73 -9.93
N ALA A 155 -5.09 13.53 -9.35
CA ALA A 155 -3.91 14.31 -9.69
C ALA A 155 -3.52 14.08 -11.16
N THR A 156 -3.29 15.16 -11.92
CA THR A 156 -2.89 15.11 -13.33
C THR A 156 -1.38 14.99 -13.54
N TRP A 157 -0.60 15.37 -12.53
CA TRP A 157 0.87 15.36 -12.57
C TRP A 157 1.50 13.99 -12.28
N TRP A 158 0.71 13.01 -11.84
CA TRP A 158 1.18 11.65 -11.54
C TRP A 158 0.56 10.64 -12.51
N PRO A 159 1.35 9.74 -13.13
CA PRO A 159 0.88 8.91 -14.23
C PRO A 159 -0.09 7.80 -13.86
N TRP A 160 -0.06 7.34 -12.59
CA TRP A 160 -0.93 6.26 -12.11
C TRP A 160 -1.70 6.70 -10.88
N THR A 161 -3.01 6.69 -11.00
CA THR A 161 -3.89 7.14 -9.94
C THR A 161 -4.83 6.03 -9.47
N SER A 162 -5.47 6.28 -8.35
CA SER A 162 -6.67 5.58 -7.93
C SER A 162 -7.68 6.55 -7.34
N SER A 163 -8.95 6.24 -7.44
CA SER A 163 -10.05 7.03 -6.94
C SER A 163 -11.03 6.17 -6.14
N VAL A 164 -11.85 6.81 -5.33
CA VAL A 164 -13.01 6.19 -4.68
C VAL A 164 -14.26 6.88 -5.20
N SER A 165 -15.25 6.11 -5.63
CA SER A 165 -16.47 6.68 -6.19
C SER A 165 -17.73 5.97 -5.66
N THR A 166 -18.81 6.77 -5.58
CA THR A 166 -20.17 6.26 -5.33
C THR A 166 -20.89 5.92 -6.63
N LYS A 167 -20.42 6.46 -7.76
CA LYS A 167 -21.09 6.42 -9.07
C LYS A 167 -20.53 5.33 -9.99
N THR A 168 -19.22 5.14 -9.99
CA THR A 168 -18.52 4.24 -10.91
C THR A 168 -17.49 3.39 -10.18
N LYS A 169 -17.18 2.24 -10.74
CA LYS A 169 -16.08 1.38 -10.26
C LYS A 169 -15.42 0.65 -11.44
N THR A 170 -14.10 0.50 -11.38
CA THR A 170 -13.34 -0.39 -12.28
C THR A 170 -12.75 -1.57 -11.53
N CYS A 171 -12.75 -1.51 -10.19
CA CYS A 171 -12.34 -2.63 -9.35
C CYS A 171 -13.51 -3.62 -9.18
N PRO A 172 -13.40 -4.88 -9.65
CA PRO A 172 -14.48 -5.84 -9.60
C PRO A 172 -14.62 -6.54 -8.24
N ALA A 173 -13.69 -6.30 -7.30
CA ALA A 173 -13.58 -7.10 -6.08
C ALA A 173 -14.88 -7.15 -5.24
N LYS A 174 -15.68 -6.08 -5.21
CA LYS A 174 -16.95 -6.05 -4.47
C LYS A 174 -17.96 -7.07 -5.03
N ASP A 175 -17.98 -7.25 -6.35
CA ASP A 175 -18.85 -8.20 -7.05
C ASP A 175 -18.33 -9.63 -7.02
N GLN A 176 -17.09 -9.80 -6.57
CA GLN A 176 -16.35 -11.07 -6.48
C GLN A 176 -16.16 -11.51 -5.00
N GLY A 177 -17.15 -11.27 -4.14
CA GLY A 177 -17.07 -11.63 -2.71
C GLY A 177 -15.90 -10.93 -1.98
N ASN A 178 -15.58 -9.69 -2.34
CA ASN A 178 -14.44 -8.91 -1.85
C ASN A 178 -13.07 -9.53 -2.13
N ARG A 179 -12.92 -10.27 -3.23
CA ARG A 179 -11.66 -10.90 -3.65
C ARG A 179 -11.19 -10.36 -4.98
N CYS A 180 -9.87 -10.25 -5.16
CA CYS A 180 -9.28 -9.83 -6.43
C CYS A 180 -9.35 -10.90 -7.52
N LEU A 181 -9.50 -12.19 -7.14
CA LEU A 181 -9.43 -13.34 -8.05
C LEU A 181 -8.30 -13.15 -9.08
N ASP A 182 -8.62 -13.21 -10.38
CA ASP A 182 -7.64 -13.03 -11.46
C ASP A 182 -7.37 -11.58 -11.86
N CYS A 183 -8.10 -10.62 -11.28
CA CYS A 183 -7.88 -9.20 -11.56
C CYS A 183 -6.53 -8.72 -11.00
N ARG A 184 -5.71 -8.09 -11.85
CA ARG A 184 -4.40 -7.53 -11.51
C ARG A 184 -4.25 -6.06 -11.95
N SER A 185 -5.37 -5.35 -12.15
CA SER A 185 -5.39 -3.94 -12.61
C SER A 185 -4.56 -3.01 -11.73
N CYS A 186 -4.52 -3.25 -10.40
CA CYS A 186 -3.73 -2.45 -9.47
C CYS A 186 -2.22 -2.52 -9.73
N TRP A 187 -1.72 -3.64 -10.28
CA TRP A 187 -0.31 -3.87 -10.64
C TRP A 187 0.01 -3.60 -12.11
N ASN A 188 -0.98 -3.15 -12.91
CA ASN A 188 -0.82 -3.00 -14.35
C ASN A 188 -0.60 -1.54 -14.74
N LYS A 189 0.60 -1.20 -15.24
CA LYS A 189 0.97 0.15 -15.69
C LYS A 189 0.16 0.66 -16.89
N LYS A 190 -0.46 -0.22 -17.68
CA LYS A 190 -1.38 0.17 -18.77
C LYS A 190 -2.70 0.73 -18.24
N VAL A 191 -3.10 0.38 -17.02
CA VAL A 191 -4.29 0.92 -16.35
C VAL A 191 -3.91 2.22 -15.65
N LYS A 192 -4.26 3.36 -16.20
CA LYS A 192 -3.90 4.68 -15.67
C LYS A 192 -4.60 4.99 -14.34
N ASN A 193 -5.89 4.66 -14.21
CA ASN A 193 -6.66 4.86 -12.98
C ASN A 193 -7.42 3.58 -12.58
N VAL A 194 -7.46 3.31 -11.29
CA VAL A 194 -8.33 2.27 -10.72
C VAL A 194 -9.34 2.94 -9.78
N THR A 195 -10.63 2.80 -10.09
CA THR A 195 -11.72 3.34 -9.27
C THR A 195 -12.28 2.26 -8.36
N TYR A 196 -12.23 2.51 -7.06
CA TYR A 196 -12.80 1.64 -6.04
C TYR A 196 -14.19 2.13 -5.64
N PRO A 197 -15.13 1.22 -5.34
CA PRO A 197 -16.41 1.62 -4.73
C PRO A 197 -16.15 2.19 -3.32
N LYS A 198 -16.95 3.17 -2.92
CA LYS A 198 -16.98 3.65 -1.54
C LYS A 198 -17.38 2.51 -0.59
N HIS A 199 -16.67 2.40 0.51
CA HIS A 199 -16.94 1.43 1.59
C HIS A 199 -18.00 1.95 2.55
#